data_000251dcdd2b02af1b11ecbb3345041d
#
_entry.id   000251dcdd2b02af1b11ecbb3345041d
#
_cell.length_a   1.000
_cell.length_b   1.000
_cell.length_c   1.000
_cell.angle_alpha   90.00
_cell.angle_beta   90.00
_cell.angle_gamma   90.00
#
_symmetry.space_group_name_H-M   'P 1'
#
loop_
_entity.id
_entity.type
_entity.pdbx_description
1 polymer ?
#
loop_
_entity_poly.entity_id
_entity_poly.type
_entity_poly.pdbx_seq_one_letter_code
_entity_poly.pdbx_strand_id
1 'polypeptide(L)'
;MTKMDTASGMPMIDGDAARADVSDLMNKTTIITRPQGVDSDNPFEEMMSRFDVAAQKLALDPGLYKVLREPVRETKVSIPVSMDDGRIEVFVGYRVLHNIARGPGKGGIRFDKNVTLDEVRALAAWMTWKCAVVNIPFGGAKGGVICDPPSLSTAELEKITRRYTAEILDLIGPERDVPAPDMGTTPQTMAWIMDTYSMHMRHTVTSVVTGKPLTIGGSRGRVEATGRGLMIIAREAARTNGFELAGSRVAVQGFGNVGSITAKMCHAAGAKVVAVSDIRGGIANDKGLDVPAVLEHYGKKRSFEGFPDGEAITNAELLEHPCDILVPAANENQLRGHNAGKVQARIIVEGANGPTTQKADNIFRERGIVVVPDILANAGGVTVSYFEWVQDRAGFFWREAEVNERLEDIMVQSFNDVVEMSNKYDVSYRIAAYMLGMSRVAHDTMVRGLYA
;
A
#
# COMPACT_ATOMS: atom_id res chain seq x y z
N MET A 1 38.87 4.85 -29.87
CA MET A 1 38.69 4.32 -28.50
C MET A 1 38.20 5.46 -27.63
N THR A 2 36.90 5.67 -27.58
CA THR A 2 36.27 6.73 -26.81
C THR A 2 35.44 6.04 -25.71
N LYS A 3 35.79 6.34 -24.48
CA LYS A 3 35.09 5.82 -23.28
C LYS A 3 33.67 6.35 -23.26
N MET A 4 32.70 5.48 -23.20
CA MET A 4 31.32 5.84 -22.86
C MET A 4 31.21 6.00 -21.34
N ASP A 5 30.98 7.22 -20.89
CA ASP A 5 30.52 7.51 -19.53
C ASP A 5 29.03 7.25 -19.45
N THR A 6 28.63 6.25 -18.66
CA THR A 6 27.24 5.98 -18.30
C THR A 6 26.92 6.64 -16.97
N ALA A 7 26.52 7.91 -17.00
CA ALA A 7 25.84 8.53 -15.88
C ALA A 7 24.53 9.11 -16.40
N SER A 8 23.44 8.40 -16.17
CA SER A 8 22.08 8.89 -16.42
C SER A 8 21.69 9.89 -15.34
N GLY A 9 22.14 11.12 -15.46
CA GLY A 9 21.65 12.25 -14.67
C GLY A 9 20.26 12.65 -15.17
N MET A 10 19.22 12.35 -14.40
CA MET A 10 17.94 13.04 -14.55
C MET A 10 18.14 14.52 -14.22
N PRO A 11 17.65 15.49 -15.03
CA PRO A 11 17.77 16.91 -14.68
C PRO A 11 16.95 17.18 -13.40
N MET A 12 17.63 17.57 -12.36
CA MET A 12 17.03 18.19 -11.18
C MET A 12 16.38 19.49 -11.62
N ILE A 13 15.14 19.72 -11.25
CA ILE A 13 14.46 21.01 -11.47
C ILE A 13 15.23 22.05 -10.66
N ASP A 14 15.85 23.01 -11.35
CA ASP A 14 16.60 24.09 -10.73
C ASP A 14 15.64 24.97 -9.94
N GLY A 15 15.71 24.88 -8.61
CA GLY A 15 14.75 25.51 -7.69
C GLY A 15 14.87 27.03 -7.58
N ASP A 16 15.86 27.66 -8.21
CA ASP A 16 16.13 29.09 -8.03
C ASP A 16 15.49 30.00 -9.12
N ALA A 17 15.14 29.48 -10.28
CA ALA A 17 14.44 30.25 -11.31
C ALA A 17 12.94 30.45 -11.03
N ALA A 18 12.33 29.64 -10.15
CA ALA A 18 10.91 29.70 -9.82
C ALA A 18 10.58 30.60 -8.60
N ARG A 19 11.59 31.13 -7.89
CA ARG A 19 11.37 31.86 -6.63
C ARG A 19 10.90 33.30 -6.77
N ALA A 20 11.02 33.94 -7.93
CA ALA A 20 10.77 35.38 -8.05
C ALA A 20 9.30 35.76 -8.29
N ASP A 21 8.42 34.82 -8.67
CA ASP A 21 7.03 35.14 -9.08
C ASP A 21 5.93 34.43 -8.24
N VAL A 22 6.32 33.63 -7.26
CA VAL A 22 5.41 32.74 -6.53
C VAL A 22 4.73 33.45 -5.35
N SER A 23 5.29 34.54 -4.82
CA SER A 23 4.71 35.25 -3.66
C SER A 23 3.39 35.97 -4.00
N ASP A 24 3.21 36.41 -5.23
CA ASP A 24 1.98 37.11 -5.66
C ASP A 24 0.86 36.13 -6.07
N LEU A 25 1.19 34.90 -6.48
CA LEU A 25 0.22 33.87 -6.79
C LEU A 25 -0.34 33.17 -5.52
N MET A 26 0.45 33.11 -4.46
CA MET A 26 0.01 32.53 -3.18
C MET A 26 -1.14 33.30 -2.51
N ASN A 27 -1.33 34.57 -2.81
CA ASN A 27 -2.39 35.40 -2.20
C ASN A 27 -3.77 35.27 -2.87
N LYS A 28 -3.93 34.48 -3.93
CA LYS A 28 -5.18 34.44 -4.70
C LYS A 28 -5.92 33.08 -4.72
N THR A 29 -5.36 32.04 -4.13
CA THR A 29 -6.06 30.74 -4.08
C THR A 29 -6.11 30.26 -2.65
N THR A 30 -7.23 30.52 -1.97
CA THR A 30 -7.53 29.91 -0.68
C THR A 30 -7.75 28.42 -0.93
N ILE A 31 -6.71 27.61 -0.76
CA ILE A 31 -6.87 26.18 -0.56
C ILE A 31 -7.65 26.05 0.74
N ILE A 32 -8.91 25.61 0.66
CA ILE A 32 -9.76 25.42 1.84
C ILE A 32 -9.15 24.25 2.63
N THR A 33 -8.22 24.57 3.52
CA THR A 33 -7.72 23.59 4.48
C THR A 33 -8.78 23.42 5.56
N ARG A 34 -9.28 22.20 5.75
CA ARG A 34 -10.13 21.85 6.89
C ARG A 34 -9.34 22.05 8.20
N PRO A 35 -10.02 22.30 9.33
CA PRO A 35 -9.36 22.45 10.62
C PRO A 35 -8.51 21.22 10.92
N GLN A 36 -7.21 21.42 11.15
CA GLN A 36 -6.30 20.37 11.61
C GLN A 36 -6.72 19.94 13.01
N GLY A 37 -6.94 18.64 13.24
CA GLY A 37 -7.04 18.10 14.60
C GLY A 37 -8.30 17.33 14.98
N VAL A 38 -9.16 16.98 14.01
CA VAL A 38 -10.29 16.06 14.25
C VAL A 38 -9.99 14.72 13.58
N ASP A 39 -9.98 13.63 14.36
CA ASP A 39 -9.91 12.28 13.76
C ASP A 39 -11.16 12.08 12.91
N SER A 40 -10.99 11.83 11.61
CA SER A 40 -12.08 11.43 10.71
C SER A 40 -12.13 9.90 10.64
N ASP A 41 -13.33 9.33 10.68
CA ASP A 41 -13.52 7.90 10.42
C ASP A 41 -13.61 7.62 8.90
N ASN A 42 -13.58 8.66 8.04
CA ASN A 42 -13.60 8.53 6.60
C ASN A 42 -12.16 8.49 6.04
N PRO A 43 -11.67 7.34 5.53
CA PRO A 43 -10.33 7.20 4.99
C PRO A 43 -10.02 8.13 3.81
N PHE A 44 -11.04 8.48 3.02
CA PHE A 44 -10.90 9.42 1.90
C PHE A 44 -10.60 10.83 2.41
N GLU A 45 -11.29 11.30 3.44
CA GLU A 45 -11.05 12.61 4.03
C GLU A 45 -9.66 12.72 4.65
N GLU A 46 -9.23 11.67 5.36
CA GLU A 46 -7.88 11.59 5.93
C GLU A 46 -6.79 11.65 4.84
N MET A 47 -6.96 10.88 3.77
CA MET A 47 -6.04 10.89 2.64
C MET A 47 -5.99 12.25 1.95
N MET A 48 -7.17 12.88 1.70
CA MET A 48 -7.26 14.19 1.07
C MET A 48 -6.63 15.28 1.92
N SER A 49 -6.76 15.22 3.24
CA SER A 49 -6.08 16.17 4.14
C SER A 49 -4.55 16.10 4.00
N ARG A 50 -3.99 14.90 3.91
CA ARG A 50 -2.54 14.69 3.69
C ARG A 50 -2.10 15.17 2.32
N PHE A 51 -2.91 14.92 1.29
CA PHE A 51 -2.71 15.43 -0.06
C PHE A 51 -2.67 16.98 -0.06
N ASP A 52 -3.65 17.63 0.56
CA ASP A 52 -3.76 19.09 0.61
C ASP A 52 -2.51 19.72 1.28
N VAL A 53 -2.05 19.16 2.41
CA VAL A 53 -0.83 19.61 3.10
C VAL A 53 0.41 19.45 2.20
N ALA A 54 0.56 18.31 1.54
CA ALA A 54 1.70 18.05 0.66
C ALA A 54 1.69 18.98 -0.58
N ALA A 55 0.53 19.21 -1.18
CA ALA A 55 0.35 20.12 -2.32
C ALA A 55 0.73 21.56 -1.95
N GLN A 56 0.31 22.03 -0.76
CA GLN A 56 0.67 23.34 -0.25
C GLN A 56 2.19 23.47 -0.02
N LYS A 57 2.83 22.46 0.58
CA LYS A 57 4.28 22.45 0.81
C LYS A 57 5.10 22.44 -0.49
N LEU A 58 4.59 21.80 -1.53
CA LEU A 58 5.18 21.79 -2.87
C LEU A 58 4.93 23.08 -3.65
N ALA A 59 4.07 23.98 -3.16
CA ALA A 59 3.55 25.12 -3.94
C ALA A 59 3.03 24.65 -5.32
N LEU A 60 2.24 23.55 -5.32
CA LEU A 60 1.74 22.93 -6.53
C LEU A 60 0.86 23.92 -7.31
N ASP A 61 1.03 23.95 -8.63
CA ASP A 61 0.18 24.76 -9.51
C ASP A 61 -1.31 24.47 -9.27
N PRO A 62 -2.18 25.48 -9.17
CA PRO A 62 -3.60 25.29 -8.87
C PRO A 62 -4.37 24.45 -9.91
N GLY A 63 -3.96 24.46 -11.17
CA GLY A 63 -4.53 23.62 -12.23
C GLY A 63 -4.13 22.16 -12.02
N LEU A 64 -2.85 21.90 -11.78
CA LEU A 64 -2.34 20.56 -11.46
C LEU A 64 -2.95 20.02 -10.17
N TYR A 65 -3.11 20.85 -9.14
CA TYR A 65 -3.80 20.44 -7.91
C TYR A 65 -5.19 19.86 -8.20
N LYS A 66 -5.99 20.54 -9.04
CA LYS A 66 -7.31 20.06 -9.44
C LYS A 66 -7.24 18.73 -10.22
N VAL A 67 -6.30 18.64 -11.17
CA VAL A 67 -6.10 17.42 -11.99
C VAL A 67 -5.69 16.23 -11.13
N LEU A 68 -4.79 16.44 -10.17
CA LEU A 68 -4.28 15.35 -9.34
C LEU A 68 -5.22 14.94 -8.21
N ARG A 69 -6.21 15.76 -7.90
CA ARG A 69 -7.22 15.50 -6.87
C ARG A 69 -8.33 14.58 -7.34
N GLU A 70 -8.71 14.67 -8.61
CA GLU A 70 -9.88 14.01 -9.14
C GLU A 70 -9.50 12.73 -9.90
N PRO A 71 -10.29 11.64 -9.77
CA PRO A 71 -10.12 10.45 -10.58
C PRO A 71 -10.34 10.74 -12.07
N VAL A 72 -9.54 10.11 -12.93
CA VAL A 72 -9.72 10.18 -14.39
C VAL A 72 -11.03 9.52 -14.82
N ARG A 73 -11.43 8.44 -14.13
CA ARG A 73 -12.66 7.72 -14.47
C ARG A 73 -13.21 6.94 -13.29
N GLU A 74 -14.52 6.96 -13.17
CA GLU A 74 -15.28 6.14 -12.23
C GLU A 74 -16.32 5.34 -12.98
N THR A 75 -16.42 4.06 -12.66
CA THR A 75 -17.38 3.16 -13.29
C THR A 75 -18.12 2.37 -12.21
N LYS A 76 -19.45 2.37 -12.29
CA LYS A 76 -20.33 1.52 -11.49
C LYS A 76 -20.99 0.52 -12.41
N VAL A 77 -20.98 -0.74 -12.04
CA VAL A 77 -21.57 -1.83 -12.83
C VAL A 77 -22.55 -2.66 -12.02
N SER A 78 -23.56 -3.20 -12.68
CA SER A 78 -24.51 -4.18 -12.13
C SER A 78 -24.06 -5.57 -12.53
N ILE A 79 -24.05 -6.50 -11.56
CA ILE A 79 -23.51 -7.84 -11.70
C ILE A 79 -24.65 -8.84 -11.42
N PRO A 80 -25.54 -9.14 -12.38
CA PRO A 80 -26.58 -10.16 -12.21
C PRO A 80 -25.96 -11.56 -12.25
N VAL A 81 -26.29 -12.37 -11.23
CA VAL A 81 -25.77 -13.73 -11.05
C VAL A 81 -26.89 -14.68 -10.69
N SER A 82 -26.93 -15.83 -11.36
CA SER A 82 -27.80 -16.95 -10.95
C SER A 82 -27.11 -17.69 -9.80
N MET A 83 -27.71 -17.61 -8.62
CA MET A 83 -27.23 -18.23 -7.38
C MET A 83 -27.40 -19.76 -7.43
N ASP A 84 -26.76 -20.46 -6.50
CA ASP A 84 -26.81 -21.92 -6.47
C ASP A 84 -28.21 -22.46 -6.12
N ASP A 85 -29.03 -21.66 -5.46
CA ASP A 85 -30.46 -21.97 -5.16
C ASP A 85 -31.42 -21.61 -6.29
N GLY A 86 -30.90 -21.10 -7.42
CA GLY A 86 -31.67 -20.70 -8.61
C GLY A 86 -32.23 -19.27 -8.60
N ARG A 87 -32.07 -18.51 -7.50
CA ARG A 87 -32.42 -17.09 -7.48
C ARG A 87 -31.48 -16.28 -8.37
N ILE A 88 -31.98 -15.15 -8.85
CA ILE A 88 -31.14 -14.15 -9.47
C ILE A 88 -30.85 -13.08 -8.43
N GLU A 89 -29.57 -12.84 -8.15
CA GLU A 89 -29.09 -11.75 -7.29
C GLU A 89 -28.34 -10.74 -8.12
N VAL A 90 -28.41 -9.45 -7.75
CA VAL A 90 -27.71 -8.39 -8.48
C VAL A 90 -26.74 -7.69 -7.54
N PHE A 91 -25.44 -7.93 -7.73
CA PHE A 91 -24.40 -7.26 -6.99
C PHE A 91 -24.00 -5.95 -7.68
N VAL A 92 -23.40 -5.05 -6.91
CA VAL A 92 -22.89 -3.77 -7.41
C VAL A 92 -21.36 -3.82 -7.38
N GLY A 93 -20.75 -3.47 -8.50
CA GLY A 93 -19.29 -3.35 -8.63
C GLY A 93 -18.87 -1.92 -8.96
N TYR A 94 -17.66 -1.56 -8.53
CA TYR A 94 -17.00 -0.30 -8.84
C TYR A 94 -15.61 -0.55 -9.40
N ARG A 95 -15.18 0.29 -10.37
CA ARG A 95 -13.78 0.44 -10.76
C ARG A 95 -13.47 1.92 -10.89
N VAL A 96 -12.49 2.40 -10.13
CA VAL A 96 -12.02 3.78 -10.16
C VAL A 96 -10.59 3.78 -10.69
N LEU A 97 -10.36 4.57 -11.74
CA LEU A 97 -9.05 4.86 -12.31
C LEU A 97 -8.69 6.28 -11.89
N HIS A 98 -7.76 6.42 -10.94
CA HIS A 98 -7.42 7.72 -10.37
C HIS A 98 -6.45 8.49 -11.27
N ASN A 99 -5.34 7.85 -11.70
CA ASN A 99 -4.33 8.53 -12.50
C ASN A 99 -3.60 7.54 -13.41
N ILE A 100 -3.19 8.01 -14.61
CA ILE A 100 -2.45 7.24 -15.62
C ILE A 100 -1.23 7.99 -16.16
N ALA A 101 -0.81 9.08 -15.54
CA ALA A 101 0.31 9.87 -16.04
C ALA A 101 1.61 9.06 -16.11
N ARG A 102 1.82 8.14 -15.18
CA ARG A 102 3.02 7.30 -15.08
C ARG A 102 2.90 5.96 -15.79
N GLY A 103 1.72 5.54 -16.21
CA GLY A 103 1.47 4.24 -16.86
C GLY A 103 0.08 3.70 -16.58
N PRO A 104 -0.18 2.42 -16.87
CA PRO A 104 -1.48 1.79 -16.64
C PRO A 104 -1.94 1.95 -15.19
N GLY A 105 -3.24 2.04 -14.96
CA GLY A 105 -3.80 1.96 -13.62
C GLY A 105 -3.35 0.69 -12.91
N LYS A 106 -3.12 0.72 -11.60
CA LYS A 106 -2.76 -0.44 -10.80
C LYS A 106 -3.49 -0.42 -9.47
N GLY A 107 -4.16 -1.53 -9.13
CA GLY A 107 -4.80 -1.67 -7.82
C GLY A 107 -5.70 -2.87 -7.68
N GLY A 108 -5.90 -3.29 -6.43
CA GLY A 108 -6.67 -4.48 -6.07
C GLY A 108 -8.16 -4.35 -6.35
N ILE A 109 -8.85 -5.49 -6.29
CA ILE A 109 -10.30 -5.59 -6.28
C ILE A 109 -10.72 -6.15 -4.93
N ARG A 110 -11.51 -5.39 -4.17
CA ARG A 110 -12.01 -5.77 -2.84
C ARG A 110 -13.42 -6.37 -2.95
N PHE A 111 -13.62 -7.50 -2.31
CA PHE A 111 -14.96 -8.09 -2.12
C PHE A 111 -15.32 -7.96 -0.63
N ASP A 112 -16.23 -7.06 -0.32
CA ASP A 112 -16.69 -6.83 1.05
C ASP A 112 -18.09 -6.18 1.03
N LYS A 113 -18.91 -6.50 2.04
CA LYS A 113 -20.28 -5.97 2.15
C LYS A 113 -20.34 -4.46 2.44
N ASN A 114 -19.25 -3.88 2.93
CA ASN A 114 -19.17 -2.47 3.30
C ASN A 114 -18.51 -1.60 2.21
N VAL A 115 -18.17 -2.15 1.04
CA VAL A 115 -17.56 -1.41 -0.05
C VAL A 115 -18.43 -0.22 -0.45
N THR A 116 -17.83 0.97 -0.46
CA THR A 116 -18.45 2.20 -0.96
C THR A 116 -17.64 2.82 -2.09
N LEU A 117 -18.27 3.65 -2.92
CA LEU A 117 -17.55 4.34 -3.99
C LEU A 117 -16.48 5.29 -3.42
N ASP A 118 -16.76 5.97 -2.30
CA ASP A 118 -15.79 6.88 -1.66
C ASP A 118 -14.56 6.14 -1.13
N GLU A 119 -14.75 4.95 -0.55
CA GLU A 119 -13.64 4.08 -0.18
C GLU A 119 -12.81 3.66 -1.39
N VAL A 120 -13.45 3.26 -2.50
CA VAL A 120 -12.76 2.86 -3.73
C VAL A 120 -11.99 4.04 -4.33
N ARG A 121 -12.53 5.28 -4.29
CA ARG A 121 -11.82 6.52 -4.69
C ARG A 121 -10.57 6.73 -3.87
N ALA A 122 -10.70 6.68 -2.54
CA ALA A 122 -9.56 6.84 -1.64
C ALA A 122 -8.45 5.85 -1.93
N LEU A 123 -8.81 4.58 -2.04
CA LEU A 123 -7.87 3.50 -2.29
C LEU A 123 -7.23 3.60 -3.69
N ALA A 124 -7.93 4.10 -4.71
CA ALA A 124 -7.38 4.36 -6.04
C ALA A 124 -6.35 5.50 -6.01
N ALA A 125 -6.62 6.58 -5.28
CA ALA A 125 -5.69 7.68 -5.08
C ALA A 125 -4.44 7.21 -4.28
N TRP A 126 -4.64 6.44 -3.20
CA TRP A 126 -3.52 5.82 -2.47
C TRP A 126 -2.61 4.99 -3.38
N MET A 127 -3.19 4.23 -4.31
CA MET A 127 -2.40 3.45 -5.27
C MET A 127 -1.56 4.34 -6.17
N THR A 128 -2.07 5.50 -6.63
CA THR A 128 -1.30 6.46 -7.42
C THR A 128 -0.05 6.92 -6.66
N TRP A 129 -0.23 7.37 -5.41
CA TRP A 129 0.87 7.87 -4.61
C TRP A 129 1.85 6.76 -4.25
N LYS A 130 1.35 5.59 -3.88
CA LYS A 130 2.18 4.42 -3.56
C LYS A 130 3.06 3.99 -4.73
N CYS A 131 2.50 3.86 -5.94
CA CYS A 131 3.28 3.51 -7.14
C CYS A 131 4.33 4.59 -7.47
N ALA A 132 3.97 5.86 -7.28
CA ALA A 132 4.88 6.97 -7.54
C ALA A 132 6.02 7.05 -6.51
N VAL A 133 5.76 6.80 -5.23
CA VAL A 133 6.78 6.81 -4.17
C VAL A 133 7.86 5.75 -4.44
N VAL A 134 7.47 4.55 -4.82
CA VAL A 134 8.41 3.47 -5.15
C VAL A 134 8.87 3.49 -6.61
N ASN A 135 8.58 4.57 -7.32
CA ASN A 135 9.06 4.88 -8.67
C ASN A 135 8.79 3.78 -9.71
N ILE A 136 7.69 3.05 -9.59
CA ILE A 136 7.26 2.08 -10.61
C ILE A 136 6.36 2.74 -11.67
N PRO A 137 6.36 2.26 -12.94
CA PRO A 137 5.65 2.89 -14.04
C PRO A 137 4.17 2.50 -14.07
N PHE A 138 3.48 2.78 -12.98
CA PHE A 138 2.05 2.59 -12.85
C PHE A 138 1.35 3.83 -12.35
N GLY A 139 0.14 4.02 -12.79
CA GLY A 139 -0.85 4.91 -12.17
C GLY A 139 -1.54 4.24 -11.00
N GLY A 140 -2.71 4.76 -10.62
CA GLY A 140 -3.51 4.22 -9.52
C GLY A 140 -4.93 3.89 -9.95
N ALA A 141 -5.38 2.71 -9.55
CA ALA A 141 -6.76 2.27 -9.72
C ALA A 141 -7.21 1.44 -8.52
N LYS A 142 -8.52 1.26 -8.40
CA LYS A 142 -9.12 0.36 -7.39
C LYS A 142 -10.44 -0.16 -7.88
N GLY A 143 -10.75 -1.41 -7.51
CA GLY A 143 -12.05 -2.01 -7.71
C GLY A 143 -12.66 -2.47 -6.39
N GLY A 144 -13.98 -2.65 -6.42
CA GLY A 144 -14.70 -3.27 -5.32
C GLY A 144 -16.02 -3.85 -5.77
N VAL A 145 -16.45 -4.92 -5.13
CA VAL A 145 -17.78 -5.51 -5.31
C VAL A 145 -18.44 -5.63 -3.94
N ILE A 146 -19.66 -5.14 -3.84
CA ILE A 146 -20.47 -5.23 -2.61
C ILE A 146 -21.00 -6.66 -2.52
N CYS A 147 -20.36 -7.51 -1.73
CA CYS A 147 -20.80 -8.88 -1.43
C CYS A 147 -20.20 -9.33 -0.10
N ASP A 148 -20.70 -10.43 0.43
CA ASP A 148 -20.18 -11.06 1.66
C ASP A 148 -19.50 -12.41 1.32
N PRO A 149 -18.19 -12.42 0.97
CA PRO A 149 -17.53 -13.62 0.50
C PRO A 149 -17.67 -14.85 1.39
N PRO A 150 -17.63 -14.74 2.74
CA PRO A 150 -17.85 -15.90 3.61
C PRO A 150 -19.23 -16.56 3.49
N SER A 151 -20.25 -15.83 3.02
CA SER A 151 -21.61 -16.34 2.84
C SER A 151 -21.86 -16.94 1.46
N LEU A 152 -20.89 -16.84 0.52
CA LEU A 152 -21.02 -17.27 -0.85
C LEU A 152 -20.22 -18.57 -1.13
N SER A 153 -20.77 -19.40 -2.00
CA SER A 153 -20.03 -20.58 -2.49
C SER A 153 -18.89 -20.17 -3.43
N THR A 154 -17.94 -21.08 -3.63
CA THR A 154 -16.86 -20.86 -4.59
C THR A 154 -17.41 -20.65 -6.01
N ALA A 155 -18.47 -21.37 -6.40
CA ALA A 155 -19.11 -21.24 -7.69
C ALA A 155 -19.80 -19.88 -7.85
N GLU A 156 -20.45 -19.38 -6.81
CA GLU A 156 -21.06 -18.05 -6.81
C GLU A 156 -20.01 -16.93 -6.89
N LEU A 157 -18.90 -17.05 -6.12
CA LEU A 157 -17.77 -16.12 -6.23
C LEU A 157 -17.14 -16.12 -7.63
N GLU A 158 -17.02 -17.27 -8.27
CA GLU A 158 -16.56 -17.38 -9.65
C GLU A 158 -17.50 -16.66 -10.62
N LYS A 159 -18.82 -16.89 -10.53
CA LYS A 159 -19.82 -16.24 -11.37
C LYS A 159 -19.78 -14.71 -11.21
N ILE A 160 -19.71 -14.21 -9.94
CA ILE A 160 -19.59 -12.78 -9.63
C ILE A 160 -18.33 -12.21 -10.27
N THR A 161 -17.18 -12.88 -10.08
CA THR A 161 -15.89 -12.44 -10.60
C THR A 161 -15.87 -12.35 -12.11
N ARG A 162 -16.35 -13.40 -12.79
CA ARG A 162 -16.38 -13.46 -14.26
C ARG A 162 -17.34 -12.41 -14.83
N ARG A 163 -18.51 -12.22 -14.20
CA ARG A 163 -19.45 -11.20 -14.64
C ARG A 163 -18.91 -9.79 -14.43
N TYR A 164 -18.35 -9.51 -13.23
CA TYR A 164 -17.69 -8.23 -12.98
C TYR A 164 -16.57 -7.95 -13.99
N THR A 165 -15.74 -8.95 -14.31
CA THR A 165 -14.67 -8.82 -15.30
C THR A 165 -15.22 -8.47 -16.68
N ALA A 166 -16.31 -9.11 -17.11
CA ALA A 166 -16.95 -8.81 -18.39
C ALA A 166 -17.49 -7.36 -18.43
N GLU A 167 -18.06 -6.86 -17.33
CA GLU A 167 -18.60 -5.49 -17.26
C GLU A 167 -17.52 -4.41 -17.27
N ILE A 168 -16.31 -4.72 -16.83
CA ILE A 168 -15.16 -3.77 -16.84
C ILE A 168 -14.12 -4.10 -17.92
N LEU A 169 -14.45 -4.93 -18.89
CA LEU A 169 -13.52 -5.46 -19.89
C LEU A 169 -12.80 -4.34 -20.67
N ASP A 170 -13.53 -3.30 -21.04
CA ASP A 170 -13.00 -2.16 -21.79
C ASP A 170 -12.08 -1.26 -20.97
N LEU A 171 -12.12 -1.39 -19.65
CA LEU A 171 -11.33 -0.57 -18.73
C LEU A 171 -9.99 -1.22 -18.40
N ILE A 172 -9.99 -2.55 -18.16
CA ILE A 172 -8.80 -3.31 -17.77
C ILE A 172 -7.96 -3.75 -18.97
N GLY A 173 -6.73 -4.07 -18.70
CA GLY A 173 -5.78 -4.59 -19.70
C GLY A 173 -4.34 -4.27 -19.31
N PRO A 174 -3.37 -4.98 -19.87
CA PRO A 174 -1.94 -4.79 -19.57
C PRO A 174 -1.45 -3.37 -19.78
N GLU A 175 -2.03 -2.63 -20.72
CA GLU A 175 -1.65 -1.26 -21.09
C GLU A 175 -2.60 -0.20 -20.53
N ARG A 176 -3.68 -0.58 -19.83
CA ARG A 176 -4.75 0.33 -19.41
C ARG A 176 -4.88 0.39 -17.89
N ASP A 177 -5.23 -0.75 -17.31
CA ASP A 177 -5.49 -0.89 -15.88
C ASP A 177 -5.31 -2.35 -15.47
N VAL A 178 -4.40 -2.62 -14.54
CA VAL A 178 -3.97 -3.96 -14.13
C VAL A 178 -4.48 -4.26 -12.73
N PRO A 179 -5.55 -5.06 -12.57
CA PRO A 179 -6.06 -5.47 -11.28
C PRO A 179 -5.07 -6.33 -10.48
N ALA A 180 -5.38 -6.48 -9.20
CA ALA A 180 -4.65 -7.32 -8.25
C ALA A 180 -5.59 -7.83 -7.14
N PRO A 181 -5.18 -8.77 -6.28
CA PRO A 181 -5.97 -9.17 -5.13
C PRO A 181 -6.02 -8.08 -4.06
N ASP A 182 -7.10 -8.09 -3.30
CA ASP A 182 -7.34 -7.28 -2.10
C ASP A 182 -8.19 -8.09 -1.11
N MET A 183 -8.73 -7.46 -0.08
CA MET A 183 -9.61 -8.13 0.89
C MET A 183 -10.76 -8.85 0.19
N GLY A 184 -11.03 -10.08 0.60
CA GLY A 184 -12.09 -10.93 0.04
C GLY A 184 -11.80 -11.53 -1.33
N THR A 185 -10.62 -11.27 -1.94
CA THR A 185 -10.19 -11.88 -3.19
C THR A 185 -8.87 -12.66 -3.03
N THR A 186 -8.65 -13.65 -3.89
CA THR A 186 -7.57 -14.63 -3.78
C THR A 186 -6.81 -14.77 -5.10
N PRO A 187 -5.69 -15.50 -5.15
CA PRO A 187 -5.07 -15.88 -6.41
C PRO A 187 -6.00 -16.61 -7.38
N GLN A 188 -6.97 -17.39 -6.87
CA GLN A 188 -7.99 -18.04 -7.68
C GLN A 188 -8.93 -17.02 -8.34
N THR A 189 -9.32 -15.98 -7.61
CA THR A 189 -10.10 -14.87 -8.17
C THR A 189 -9.35 -14.20 -9.34
N MET A 190 -8.03 -14.01 -9.18
CA MET A 190 -7.18 -13.45 -10.25
C MET A 190 -7.09 -14.39 -11.46
N ALA A 191 -7.09 -15.71 -11.25
CA ALA A 191 -7.15 -16.69 -12.31
C ALA A 191 -8.44 -16.59 -13.12
N TRP A 192 -9.59 -16.42 -12.47
CA TRP A 192 -10.88 -16.21 -13.16
C TRP A 192 -10.94 -14.91 -13.94
N ILE A 193 -10.34 -13.83 -13.43
CA ILE A 193 -10.22 -12.55 -14.17
C ILE A 193 -9.38 -12.75 -15.43
N MET A 194 -8.19 -13.35 -15.29
CA MET A 194 -7.29 -13.60 -16.40
C MET A 194 -7.95 -14.47 -17.47
N ASP A 195 -8.61 -15.55 -17.07
CA ASP A 195 -9.29 -16.48 -17.98
C ASP A 195 -10.43 -15.78 -18.73
N THR A 196 -11.30 -15.07 -18.01
CA THR A 196 -12.42 -14.33 -18.61
C THR A 196 -11.94 -13.30 -19.61
N TYR A 197 -10.93 -12.51 -19.25
CA TYR A 197 -10.33 -11.52 -20.16
C TYR A 197 -9.73 -12.19 -21.40
N SER A 198 -8.95 -13.26 -21.20
CA SER A 198 -8.30 -14.00 -22.28
C SER A 198 -9.28 -14.60 -23.27
N MET A 199 -10.42 -15.13 -22.79
CA MET A 199 -11.49 -15.66 -23.65
C MET A 199 -12.07 -14.59 -24.57
N HIS A 200 -12.26 -13.37 -24.07
CA HIS A 200 -12.74 -12.25 -24.89
C HIS A 200 -11.67 -11.77 -25.89
N MET A 201 -10.39 -11.79 -25.49
CA MET A 201 -9.28 -11.42 -26.38
C MET A 201 -8.89 -12.50 -27.38
N ARG A 202 -9.45 -13.73 -27.26
CA ARG A 202 -9.14 -14.89 -28.11
C ARG A 202 -7.69 -15.36 -28.04
N HIS A 203 -6.95 -14.98 -27.01
CA HIS A 203 -5.61 -15.46 -26.68
C HIS A 203 -5.32 -15.25 -25.21
N THR A 204 -4.38 -16.02 -24.65
CA THR A 204 -4.00 -15.90 -23.24
C THR A 204 -3.24 -14.59 -22.98
N VAL A 205 -3.73 -13.79 -22.02
CA VAL A 205 -3.15 -12.51 -21.61
C VAL A 205 -2.82 -12.58 -20.11
N THR A 206 -1.66 -13.13 -19.76
CA THR A 206 -1.26 -13.33 -18.37
C THR A 206 -1.03 -12.00 -17.63
N SER A 207 -0.54 -10.97 -18.33
CA SER A 207 -0.21 -9.65 -17.78
C SER A 207 -1.42 -8.75 -17.51
N VAL A 208 -2.66 -9.19 -17.77
CA VAL A 208 -3.86 -8.39 -17.49
C VAL A 208 -4.09 -8.18 -16.00
N VAL A 209 -3.61 -9.08 -15.15
CA VAL A 209 -3.83 -9.08 -13.70
C VAL A 209 -2.59 -9.63 -12.99
N THR A 210 -2.35 -9.20 -11.76
CA THR A 210 -1.25 -9.72 -10.94
C THR A 210 -1.76 -10.39 -9.66
N GLY A 211 -0.91 -11.16 -9.00
CA GLY A 211 -1.29 -11.97 -7.84
C GLY A 211 -1.91 -13.32 -8.21
N LYS A 212 -1.61 -13.80 -9.41
CA LYS A 212 -2.05 -15.11 -9.91
C LYS A 212 -1.33 -16.26 -9.21
N PRO A 213 -1.87 -17.49 -9.29
CA PRO A 213 -1.09 -18.70 -9.01
C PRO A 213 0.19 -18.76 -9.84
N LEU A 214 1.27 -19.32 -9.28
CA LEU A 214 2.58 -19.44 -9.95
C LEU A 214 2.49 -20.20 -11.27
N THR A 215 1.62 -21.20 -11.35
CA THR A 215 1.45 -22.07 -12.53
C THR A 215 0.90 -21.37 -13.77
N ILE A 216 0.31 -20.19 -13.60
CA ILE A 216 -0.31 -19.40 -14.68
C ILE A 216 0.24 -17.98 -14.77
N GLY A 217 1.50 -17.78 -14.43
CA GLY A 217 2.18 -16.50 -14.57
C GLY A 217 2.34 -15.69 -13.28
N GLY A 218 2.08 -16.27 -12.12
CA GLY A 218 2.37 -15.61 -10.84
C GLY A 218 3.89 -15.45 -10.59
N SER A 219 4.29 -14.42 -9.84
CA SER A 219 5.68 -14.19 -9.48
C SER A 219 6.08 -14.88 -8.18
N ARG A 220 7.26 -15.51 -8.18
CA ARG A 220 7.91 -15.95 -6.93
C ARG A 220 8.15 -14.75 -6.02
N GLY A 221 8.20 -14.98 -4.71
CA GLY A 221 8.38 -13.92 -3.71
C GLY A 221 7.14 -13.03 -3.48
N ARG A 222 6.07 -13.13 -4.30
CA ARG A 222 4.90 -12.24 -4.21
C ARG A 222 4.17 -12.35 -2.86
N VAL A 223 4.07 -13.57 -2.31
CA VAL A 223 3.35 -13.84 -1.04
C VAL A 223 4.04 -13.11 0.12
N GLU A 224 5.37 -13.13 0.14
CA GLU A 224 6.17 -12.53 1.22
C GLU A 224 6.50 -11.04 0.97
N ALA A 225 6.22 -10.51 -0.21
CA ALA A 225 6.72 -9.21 -0.66
C ALA A 225 6.37 -8.04 0.27
N THR A 226 5.16 -7.98 0.81
CA THR A 226 4.76 -6.89 1.70
C THR A 226 5.50 -6.97 3.03
N GLY A 227 5.54 -8.13 3.66
CA GLY A 227 6.25 -8.31 4.94
C GLY A 227 7.76 -8.15 4.80
N ARG A 228 8.34 -8.61 3.68
CA ARG A 228 9.76 -8.40 3.37
C ARG A 228 10.06 -6.91 3.17
N GLY A 229 9.22 -6.19 2.44
CA GLY A 229 9.33 -4.74 2.27
C GLY A 229 9.29 -4.00 3.61
N LEU A 230 8.38 -4.39 4.50
CA LEU A 230 8.29 -3.81 5.85
C LEU A 230 9.56 -4.04 6.66
N MET A 231 10.16 -5.24 6.62
CA MET A 231 11.43 -5.53 7.29
C MET A 231 12.58 -4.69 6.71
N ILE A 232 12.66 -4.54 5.38
CA ILE A 232 13.68 -3.71 4.73
C ILE A 232 13.53 -2.26 5.20
N ILE A 233 12.32 -1.72 5.18
CA ILE A 233 12.03 -0.35 5.64
C ILE A 233 12.31 -0.18 7.13
N ALA A 234 11.97 -1.16 7.96
CA ALA A 234 12.28 -1.13 9.39
C ALA A 234 13.79 -1.08 9.64
N ARG A 235 14.58 -1.83 8.85
CA ARG A 235 16.04 -1.82 8.91
C ARG A 235 16.63 -0.45 8.53
N GLU A 236 16.18 0.13 7.41
CA GLU A 236 16.67 1.42 6.95
C GLU A 236 16.26 2.55 7.91
N ALA A 237 15.02 2.49 8.44
CA ALA A 237 14.56 3.44 9.44
C ALA A 237 15.37 3.35 10.74
N ALA A 238 15.68 2.14 11.21
CA ALA A 238 16.54 1.95 12.39
C ALA A 238 17.92 2.57 12.16
N ARG A 239 18.58 2.26 11.04
CA ARG A 239 19.90 2.81 10.68
C ARG A 239 19.91 4.34 10.65
N THR A 240 18.91 4.95 10.01
CA THR A 240 18.78 6.41 9.94
C THR A 240 18.57 7.05 11.32
N ASN A 241 18.01 6.28 12.28
CA ASN A 241 17.79 6.72 13.65
C ASN A 241 18.88 6.22 14.64
N GLY A 242 20.03 5.78 14.14
CA GLY A 242 21.23 5.49 14.91
C GLY A 242 21.24 4.17 15.67
N PHE A 243 20.47 3.16 15.21
CA PHE A 243 20.52 1.80 15.75
C PHE A 243 20.30 0.75 14.65
N GLU A 244 20.62 -0.52 14.96
CA GLU A 244 20.45 -1.62 14.03
C GLU A 244 19.13 -2.36 14.29
N LEU A 245 18.54 -2.93 13.23
CA LEU A 245 17.38 -3.81 13.37
C LEU A 245 17.73 -5.07 14.16
N ALA A 246 18.92 -5.62 13.93
CA ALA A 246 19.42 -6.77 14.69
C ALA A 246 19.54 -6.40 16.17
N GLY A 247 18.93 -7.21 17.04
CA GLY A 247 18.88 -6.99 18.48
C GLY A 247 17.80 -6.00 18.96
N SER A 248 17.16 -5.22 18.05
CA SER A 248 16.07 -4.31 18.40
C SER A 248 14.81 -5.07 18.78
N ARG A 249 13.96 -4.43 19.60
CA ARG A 249 12.67 -4.96 20.05
C ARG A 249 11.58 -4.56 19.07
N VAL A 250 10.89 -5.53 18.46
CA VAL A 250 9.84 -5.31 17.46
C VAL A 250 8.51 -5.84 17.97
N ALA A 251 7.46 -5.02 17.95
CA ALA A 251 6.08 -5.42 18.22
C ALA A 251 5.26 -5.36 16.92
N VAL A 252 4.46 -6.39 16.63
CA VAL A 252 3.68 -6.49 15.39
C VAL A 252 2.20 -6.70 15.72
N GLN A 253 1.36 -5.71 15.41
CA GLN A 253 -0.09 -5.84 15.50
C GLN A 253 -0.66 -6.44 14.23
N GLY A 254 -1.47 -7.49 14.36
CA GLY A 254 -2.03 -8.25 13.24
C GLY A 254 -1.12 -9.42 12.85
N PHE A 255 -1.66 -10.64 12.83
CA PHE A 255 -0.92 -11.86 12.49
C PHE A 255 -1.50 -12.56 11.25
N GLY A 256 -2.05 -11.75 10.34
CA GLY A 256 -2.46 -12.16 9.00
C GLY A 256 -1.27 -12.27 8.04
N ASN A 257 -1.56 -12.24 6.73
CA ASN A 257 -0.55 -12.40 5.67
C ASN A 257 0.60 -11.38 5.76
N VAL A 258 0.34 -10.15 6.19
CA VAL A 258 1.36 -9.11 6.28
C VAL A 258 2.15 -9.25 7.58
N GLY A 259 1.47 -9.21 8.73
CA GLY A 259 2.14 -9.14 10.02
C GLY A 259 2.90 -10.41 10.39
N SER A 260 2.37 -11.62 10.11
CA SER A 260 3.07 -12.87 10.37
C SER A 260 4.37 -13.00 9.57
N ILE A 261 4.34 -12.56 8.30
CA ILE A 261 5.53 -12.55 7.45
C ILE A 261 6.51 -11.47 7.92
N THR A 262 6.02 -10.29 8.33
CA THR A 262 6.89 -9.24 8.90
C THR A 262 7.60 -9.73 10.15
N ALA A 263 6.88 -10.36 11.09
CA ALA A 263 7.47 -10.95 12.28
C ALA A 263 8.53 -11.99 11.93
N LYS A 264 8.24 -12.90 10.97
CA LYS A 264 9.20 -13.89 10.44
C LYS A 264 10.46 -13.24 9.89
N MET A 265 10.31 -12.21 9.05
CA MET A 265 11.44 -11.54 8.38
C MET A 265 12.28 -10.73 9.37
N CYS A 266 11.65 -10.00 10.29
CA CYS A 266 12.37 -9.28 11.34
C CYS A 266 13.15 -10.22 12.26
N HIS A 267 12.54 -11.34 12.67
CA HIS A 267 13.24 -12.38 13.45
C HIS A 267 14.43 -12.95 12.69
N ALA A 268 14.25 -13.29 11.41
CA ALA A 268 15.34 -13.81 10.56
C ALA A 268 16.47 -12.78 10.36
N ALA A 269 16.15 -11.47 10.41
CA ALA A 269 17.14 -10.38 10.37
C ALA A 269 17.79 -10.09 11.75
N GLY A 270 17.51 -10.91 12.77
CA GLY A 270 18.13 -10.82 14.10
C GLY A 270 17.40 -9.89 15.08
N ALA A 271 16.24 -9.39 14.76
CA ALA A 271 15.43 -8.61 15.69
C ALA A 271 14.76 -9.50 16.76
N LYS A 272 14.51 -8.94 17.93
CA LYS A 272 13.72 -9.56 18.99
C LYS A 272 12.26 -9.20 18.82
N VAL A 273 11.44 -10.10 18.26
CA VAL A 273 9.99 -9.91 18.21
C VAL A 273 9.45 -10.12 19.61
N VAL A 274 9.07 -9.02 20.28
CA VAL A 274 8.66 -9.03 21.69
C VAL A 274 7.16 -9.16 21.90
N ALA A 275 6.35 -8.81 20.88
CA ALA A 275 4.89 -8.94 20.96
C ALA A 275 4.28 -9.16 19.57
N VAL A 276 3.23 -10.00 19.51
CA VAL A 276 2.41 -10.20 18.32
C VAL A 276 0.94 -10.31 18.73
N SER A 277 0.00 -9.84 17.87
CA SER A 277 -1.46 -9.99 18.14
C SER A 277 -2.27 -10.26 16.89
N ASP A 278 -3.44 -10.87 17.10
CA ASP A 278 -4.52 -10.96 16.10
C ASP A 278 -5.77 -10.19 16.58
N ILE A 279 -6.91 -10.39 15.93
CA ILE A 279 -8.17 -9.74 16.30
C ILE A 279 -8.67 -10.09 17.72
N ARG A 280 -8.25 -11.23 18.28
CA ARG A 280 -8.69 -11.73 19.59
C ARG A 280 -7.79 -11.30 20.75
N GLY A 281 -6.57 -10.91 20.46
CA GLY A 281 -5.53 -10.53 21.40
C GLY A 281 -4.17 -10.98 20.94
N GLY A 282 -3.20 -11.02 21.84
CA GLY A 282 -1.82 -11.32 21.48
C GLY A 282 -1.06 -12.02 22.59
N ILE A 283 0.24 -12.17 22.33
CA ILE A 283 1.23 -12.65 23.29
C ILE A 283 2.45 -11.73 23.29
N ALA A 284 3.07 -11.58 24.45
CA ALA A 284 4.32 -10.84 24.61
C ALA A 284 5.37 -11.64 25.39
N ASN A 285 6.62 -11.43 25.05
CA ASN A 285 7.78 -11.91 25.80
C ASN A 285 8.94 -10.92 25.64
N ASP A 286 9.31 -10.24 26.72
CA ASP A 286 10.39 -9.23 26.71
C ASP A 286 11.77 -9.77 26.31
N LYS A 287 11.99 -11.08 26.45
CA LYS A 287 13.23 -11.73 25.98
C LYS A 287 13.25 -12.00 24.49
N GLY A 288 12.08 -11.87 23.82
CA GLY A 288 11.81 -12.21 22.45
C GLY A 288 11.06 -13.54 22.30
N LEU A 289 10.09 -13.57 21.42
CA LEU A 289 9.31 -14.76 21.05
C LEU A 289 10.12 -15.64 20.08
N ASP A 290 10.00 -16.96 20.20
CA ASP A 290 10.42 -17.89 19.15
C ASP A 290 9.40 -17.83 18.00
N VAL A 291 9.65 -16.95 17.04
CA VAL A 291 8.72 -16.68 15.93
C VAL A 291 8.42 -17.93 15.09
N PRO A 292 9.38 -18.80 14.75
CA PRO A 292 9.08 -20.09 14.13
C PRO A 292 8.07 -20.93 14.91
N ALA A 293 8.24 -21.07 16.22
CA ALA A 293 7.32 -21.81 17.07
C ALA A 293 5.94 -21.13 17.16
N VAL A 294 5.91 -19.79 17.23
CA VAL A 294 4.63 -19.01 17.19
C VAL A 294 3.90 -19.25 15.89
N LEU A 295 4.60 -19.22 14.75
CA LEU A 295 4.00 -19.46 13.42
C LEU A 295 3.44 -20.87 13.29
N GLU A 296 4.14 -21.88 13.80
CA GLU A 296 3.69 -23.27 13.80
C GLU A 296 2.45 -23.43 14.67
N HIS A 297 2.47 -22.91 15.90
CA HIS A 297 1.32 -22.95 16.81
C HIS A 297 0.09 -22.25 16.20
N TYR A 298 0.27 -21.03 15.71
CA TYR A 298 -0.80 -20.24 15.09
C TYR A 298 -1.34 -20.90 13.81
N GLY A 299 -0.47 -21.52 13.02
CA GLY A 299 -0.85 -22.27 11.82
C GLY A 299 -1.82 -23.42 12.15
N LYS A 300 -1.60 -24.11 13.28
CA LYS A 300 -2.42 -25.23 13.74
C LYS A 300 -3.71 -24.79 14.42
N LYS A 301 -3.65 -23.79 15.31
CA LYS A 301 -4.78 -23.39 16.17
C LYS A 301 -5.55 -22.16 15.71
N ARG A 302 -4.95 -21.36 14.82
CA ARG A 302 -5.47 -20.03 14.47
C ARG A 302 -5.69 -19.12 15.68
N SER A 303 -4.90 -19.33 16.75
CA SER A 303 -4.97 -18.62 18.02
C SER A 303 -3.60 -18.66 18.69
N PHE A 304 -3.32 -17.68 19.55
CA PHE A 304 -2.14 -17.67 20.44
C PHE A 304 -2.41 -18.39 21.77
N GLU A 305 -3.66 -18.77 22.04
CA GLU A 305 -4.05 -19.42 23.27
C GLU A 305 -3.27 -20.71 23.52
N GLY A 306 -2.69 -20.79 24.73
CA GLY A 306 -1.87 -21.93 25.14
C GLY A 306 -0.48 -21.99 24.49
N PHE A 307 0.02 -20.90 23.93
CA PHE A 307 1.45 -20.81 23.57
C PHE A 307 2.29 -20.67 24.85
N PRO A 308 3.28 -21.53 25.08
CA PRO A 308 3.91 -21.67 26.41
C PRO A 308 4.82 -20.50 26.81
N ASP A 309 5.48 -19.85 25.83
CA ASP A 309 6.54 -18.86 26.08
C ASP A 309 6.06 -17.41 25.85
N GLY A 310 4.77 -17.13 25.99
CA GLY A 310 4.20 -15.80 25.82
C GLY A 310 3.16 -15.49 26.88
N GLU A 311 3.20 -14.29 27.45
CA GLU A 311 2.15 -13.74 28.30
C GLU A 311 1.01 -13.24 27.43
N ALA A 312 -0.24 -13.57 27.76
CA ALA A 312 -1.40 -13.09 27.01
C ALA A 312 -1.59 -11.58 27.21
N ILE A 313 -1.76 -10.86 26.11
CA ILE A 313 -2.00 -9.41 26.08
C ILE A 313 -3.17 -9.06 25.17
N THR A 314 -3.78 -7.91 25.42
CA THR A 314 -4.78 -7.31 24.53
C THR A 314 -4.11 -6.56 23.37
N ASN A 315 -4.90 -6.21 22.33
CA ASN A 315 -4.41 -5.34 21.25
C ASN A 315 -4.01 -3.93 21.75
N ALA A 316 -4.70 -3.40 22.75
CA ALA A 316 -4.34 -2.11 23.35
C ALA A 316 -2.98 -2.19 24.06
N GLU A 317 -2.75 -3.23 24.84
CA GLU A 317 -1.48 -3.45 25.53
C GLU A 317 -0.35 -3.69 24.53
N LEU A 318 -0.59 -4.36 23.38
CA LEU A 318 0.41 -4.51 22.33
C LEU A 318 0.84 -3.16 21.76
N LEU A 319 -0.11 -2.26 21.43
CA LEU A 319 0.19 -0.94 20.89
C LEU A 319 0.96 -0.06 21.87
N GLU A 320 0.80 -0.29 23.18
CA GLU A 320 1.46 0.41 24.27
C GLU A 320 2.71 -0.33 24.79
N HIS A 321 3.01 -1.52 24.22
CA HIS A 321 4.13 -2.37 24.68
C HIS A 321 5.48 -1.71 24.41
N PRO A 322 6.41 -1.69 25.37
CA PRO A 322 7.74 -1.12 25.17
C PRO A 322 8.50 -1.86 24.05
N CYS A 323 8.83 -1.14 22.98
CA CYS A 323 9.59 -1.67 21.85
C CYS A 323 10.38 -0.55 21.14
N ASP A 324 11.34 -0.91 20.30
CA ASP A 324 12.04 0.05 19.45
C ASP A 324 11.24 0.33 18.19
N ILE A 325 10.61 -0.70 17.63
CA ILE A 325 9.85 -0.62 16.38
C ILE A 325 8.46 -1.24 16.58
N LEU A 326 7.41 -0.46 16.31
CA LEU A 326 6.02 -0.92 16.27
C LEU A 326 5.56 -1.05 14.82
N VAL A 327 4.98 -2.20 14.47
CA VAL A 327 4.43 -2.45 13.13
C VAL A 327 2.92 -2.68 13.24
N PRO A 328 2.08 -1.65 13.04
CA PRO A 328 0.63 -1.82 12.94
C PRO A 328 0.28 -2.41 11.55
N ALA A 329 -0.04 -3.70 11.51
CA ALA A 329 -0.34 -4.46 10.28
C ALA A 329 -1.73 -5.14 10.33
N ALA A 330 -2.67 -4.60 11.11
CA ALA A 330 -4.05 -5.09 11.23
C ALA A 330 -5.01 -4.30 10.31
N ASN A 331 -5.58 -3.21 10.80
CA ASN A 331 -6.59 -2.42 10.12
C ASN A 331 -6.20 -0.93 10.12
N GLU A 332 -7.01 -0.11 9.44
CA GLU A 332 -6.98 1.34 9.53
C GLU A 332 -7.31 1.84 10.95
N ASN A 333 -6.91 3.06 11.26
CA ASN A 333 -7.28 3.79 12.47
C ASN A 333 -6.97 3.07 13.79
N GLN A 334 -5.88 2.32 13.88
CA GLN A 334 -5.45 1.64 15.12
C GLN A 334 -4.76 2.61 16.09
N LEU A 335 -3.95 3.53 15.56
CA LEU A 335 -3.26 4.57 16.30
C LEU A 335 -4.04 5.87 16.18
N ARG A 336 -4.67 6.28 17.29
CA ARG A 336 -5.58 7.44 17.37
C ARG A 336 -5.12 8.42 18.44
N GLY A 337 -5.73 9.60 18.48
CA GLY A 337 -5.39 10.63 19.47
C GLY A 337 -5.50 10.17 20.93
N HIS A 338 -6.36 9.19 21.24
CA HIS A 338 -6.56 8.70 22.61
C HIS A 338 -5.47 7.73 23.10
N ASN A 339 -4.81 6.98 22.20
CA ASN A 339 -3.78 6.00 22.57
C ASN A 339 -2.35 6.44 22.15
N ALA A 340 -2.21 7.38 21.21
CA ALA A 340 -0.91 7.83 20.72
C ALA A 340 0.05 8.33 21.82
N GLY A 341 -0.51 8.94 22.87
CA GLY A 341 0.27 9.41 24.03
C GLY A 341 0.95 8.29 24.83
N LYS A 342 0.46 7.04 24.72
CA LYS A 342 0.95 5.88 25.47
C LYS A 342 1.91 4.97 24.68
N VAL A 343 1.97 5.12 23.36
CA VAL A 343 2.88 4.36 22.51
C VAL A 343 4.32 4.61 22.93
N GLN A 344 5.11 3.55 23.13
CA GLN A 344 6.49 3.63 23.62
C GLN A 344 7.55 3.31 22.55
N ALA A 345 7.13 3.09 21.31
CA ALA A 345 8.03 2.84 20.20
C ALA A 345 8.87 4.09 19.85
N ARG A 346 10.08 3.89 19.36
CA ARG A 346 10.91 4.93 18.74
C ARG A 346 10.52 5.15 17.28
N ILE A 347 10.15 4.05 16.59
CA ILE A 347 9.76 4.05 15.19
C ILE A 347 8.46 3.29 15.02
N ILE A 348 7.55 3.81 14.20
CA ILE A 348 6.35 3.13 13.72
C ILE A 348 6.52 2.88 12.23
N VAL A 349 6.38 1.62 11.79
CA VAL A 349 6.43 1.22 10.38
C VAL A 349 5.07 0.69 9.96
N GLU A 350 4.34 1.43 9.16
CA GLU A 350 2.93 1.15 8.86
C GLU A 350 2.75 -0.01 7.88
N GLY A 351 2.32 -1.15 8.40
CA GLY A 351 2.03 -2.36 7.61
C GLY A 351 0.62 -2.36 7.00
N ALA A 352 -0.38 -1.90 7.72
CA ALA A 352 -1.73 -1.68 7.22
C ALA A 352 -1.83 -0.38 6.42
N ASN A 353 -2.94 -0.18 5.68
CA ASN A 353 -3.23 1.11 5.06
C ASN A 353 -3.91 2.03 6.08
N GLY A 354 -3.44 3.25 6.23
CA GLY A 354 -4.01 4.25 7.13
C GLY A 354 -4.14 3.84 8.60
N PRO A 355 -3.17 3.13 9.21
CA PRO A 355 -3.32 2.67 10.60
C PRO A 355 -3.23 3.81 11.62
N THR A 356 -2.67 4.95 11.23
CA THR A 356 -2.43 6.12 12.08
C THR A 356 -3.28 7.29 11.61
N THR A 357 -4.12 7.84 12.51
CA THR A 357 -4.90 9.06 12.25
C THR A 357 -4.01 10.30 12.25
N GLN A 358 -4.48 11.39 11.64
CA GLN A 358 -3.74 12.65 11.61
C GLN A 358 -3.43 13.20 13.01
N LYS A 359 -4.38 13.06 13.94
CA LYS A 359 -4.20 13.50 15.33
C LYS A 359 -3.10 12.69 16.04
N ALA A 360 -3.07 11.37 15.82
CA ALA A 360 -2.00 10.52 16.34
C ALA A 360 -0.64 10.88 15.74
N ASP A 361 -0.58 11.13 14.44
CA ASP A 361 0.64 11.52 13.71
C ASP A 361 1.25 12.83 14.27
N ASN A 362 0.40 13.81 14.62
CA ASN A 362 0.83 15.05 15.28
C ASN A 362 1.42 14.79 16.67
N ILE A 363 0.77 13.94 17.47
CA ILE A 363 1.28 13.55 18.82
C ILE A 363 2.62 12.82 18.67
N PHE A 364 2.77 11.92 17.71
CA PHE A 364 4.04 11.22 17.48
C PHE A 364 5.16 12.17 17.09
N ARG A 365 4.89 13.13 16.22
CA ARG A 365 5.86 14.17 15.87
C ARG A 365 6.30 15.01 17.08
N GLU A 366 5.37 15.45 17.92
CA GLU A 366 5.68 16.19 19.14
C GLU A 366 6.51 15.38 20.14
N ARG A 367 6.33 14.05 20.15
CA ARG A 367 7.08 13.11 20.99
C ARG A 367 8.39 12.63 20.38
N GLY A 368 8.73 13.06 19.15
CA GLY A 368 9.93 12.61 18.45
C GLY A 368 9.87 11.15 17.97
N ILE A 369 8.67 10.56 17.86
CA ILE A 369 8.47 9.20 17.31
C ILE A 369 8.43 9.30 15.80
N VAL A 370 9.30 8.55 15.12
CA VAL A 370 9.36 8.50 13.65
C VAL A 370 8.26 7.60 13.11
N VAL A 371 7.43 8.11 12.19
CA VAL A 371 6.41 7.31 11.50
C VAL A 371 6.81 7.14 10.04
N VAL A 372 7.08 5.90 9.62
CA VAL A 372 7.26 5.56 8.21
C VAL A 372 5.91 5.19 7.61
N PRO A 373 5.39 5.99 6.65
CA PRO A 373 4.01 5.87 6.19
C PRO A 373 3.77 4.63 5.33
N ASP A 374 2.54 4.19 5.32
CA ASP A 374 2.00 3.05 4.58
C ASP A 374 2.31 3.08 3.08
N ILE A 375 2.18 4.25 2.42
CA ILE A 375 2.45 4.40 0.98
C ILE A 375 3.91 4.08 0.58
N LEU A 376 4.83 4.08 1.55
CA LEU A 376 6.21 3.61 1.39
C LEU A 376 6.36 2.22 2.02
N ALA A 377 6.03 2.06 3.29
CA ALA A 377 6.41 0.91 4.10
C ALA A 377 5.81 -0.41 3.58
N ASN A 378 4.54 -0.43 3.20
CA ASN A 378 3.86 -1.62 2.69
C ASN A 378 3.89 -1.76 1.16
N ALA A 379 4.66 -0.93 0.46
CA ALA A 379 4.71 -0.92 -1.01
C ALA A 379 5.43 -2.12 -1.64
N GLY A 380 6.08 -2.98 -0.84
CA GLY A 380 6.73 -4.18 -1.35
C GLY A 380 5.79 -5.07 -2.15
N GLY A 381 4.53 -5.17 -1.73
CA GLY A 381 3.51 -5.94 -2.45
C GLY A 381 3.24 -5.43 -3.88
N VAL A 382 3.07 -4.13 -4.06
CA VAL A 382 2.84 -3.55 -5.40
C VAL A 382 4.11 -3.57 -6.24
N THR A 383 5.30 -3.46 -5.63
CA THR A 383 6.59 -3.58 -6.32
C THR A 383 6.76 -4.96 -6.93
N VAL A 384 6.50 -6.05 -6.19
CA VAL A 384 6.57 -7.40 -6.76
C VAL A 384 5.40 -7.67 -7.72
N SER A 385 4.25 -7.02 -7.55
CA SER A 385 3.20 -7.04 -8.58
C SER A 385 3.65 -6.41 -9.89
N TYR A 386 4.44 -5.33 -9.84
CA TYR A 386 5.09 -4.77 -11.03
C TYR A 386 6.06 -5.78 -11.66
N PHE A 387 6.87 -6.48 -10.87
CA PHE A 387 7.76 -7.52 -11.40
C PHE A 387 6.99 -8.67 -12.05
N GLU A 388 5.86 -9.10 -11.47
CA GLU A 388 4.98 -10.10 -12.08
C GLU A 388 4.51 -9.65 -13.48
N TRP A 389 4.02 -8.42 -13.59
CA TRP A 389 3.60 -7.84 -14.86
C TRP A 389 4.75 -7.76 -15.88
N VAL A 390 5.97 -7.37 -15.46
CA VAL A 390 7.16 -7.36 -16.32
C VAL A 390 7.50 -8.77 -16.82
N GLN A 391 7.52 -9.76 -15.93
CA GLN A 391 7.82 -11.15 -16.25
C GLN A 391 6.80 -11.75 -17.23
N ASP A 392 5.50 -11.48 -16.99
CA ASP A 392 4.42 -11.90 -17.88
C ASP A 392 4.56 -11.31 -19.30
N ARG A 393 4.93 -10.03 -19.40
CA ARG A 393 5.14 -9.35 -20.69
C ARG A 393 6.39 -9.82 -21.41
N ALA A 394 7.44 -10.14 -20.65
CA ALA A 394 8.69 -10.67 -21.19
C ALA A 394 8.61 -12.17 -21.54
N GLY A 395 7.64 -12.89 -20.97
CA GLY A 395 7.56 -14.36 -21.09
C GLY A 395 8.72 -15.09 -20.41
N PHE A 396 9.38 -14.42 -19.44
CA PHE A 396 10.54 -14.94 -18.74
C PHE A 396 10.42 -14.70 -17.22
N PHE A 397 10.54 -15.77 -16.43
CA PHE A 397 10.30 -15.70 -14.99
C PHE A 397 11.59 -15.78 -14.21
N TRP A 398 11.76 -14.83 -13.28
CA TRP A 398 12.92 -14.68 -12.42
C TRP A 398 12.91 -15.70 -11.29
N ARG A 399 14.09 -16.02 -10.78
CA ARG A 399 14.24 -16.78 -9.54
C ARG A 399 13.82 -15.89 -8.36
N GLU A 400 13.38 -16.51 -7.28
CA GLU A 400 12.95 -15.79 -6.08
C GLU A 400 14.02 -14.87 -5.51
N ALA A 401 15.28 -15.31 -5.56
CA ALA A 401 16.41 -14.49 -5.13
C ALA A 401 16.52 -13.18 -5.92
N GLU A 402 16.36 -13.24 -7.25
CA GLU A 402 16.37 -12.05 -8.10
C GLU A 402 15.20 -11.11 -7.81
N VAL A 403 14.00 -11.67 -7.56
CA VAL A 403 12.82 -10.86 -7.18
C VAL A 403 13.09 -10.14 -5.86
N ASN A 404 13.67 -10.85 -4.88
CA ASN A 404 13.93 -10.29 -3.55
C ASN A 404 15.04 -9.22 -3.59
N GLU A 405 16.12 -9.43 -4.36
CA GLU A 405 17.19 -8.46 -4.56
C GLU A 405 16.66 -7.16 -5.20
N ARG A 406 15.92 -7.28 -6.29
CA ARG A 406 15.30 -6.12 -6.96
C ARG A 406 14.29 -5.39 -6.08
N LEU A 407 13.55 -6.14 -5.25
CA LEU A 407 12.65 -5.56 -4.27
C LEU A 407 13.43 -4.75 -3.24
N GLU A 408 14.55 -5.28 -2.73
CA GLU A 408 15.39 -4.59 -1.77
C GLU A 408 15.94 -3.28 -2.35
N ASP A 409 16.49 -3.31 -3.57
CA ASP A 409 17.01 -2.12 -4.25
C ASP A 409 15.97 -1.02 -4.35
N ILE A 410 14.75 -1.34 -4.82
CA ILE A 410 13.67 -0.35 -4.96
C ILE A 410 13.23 0.19 -3.60
N MET A 411 13.06 -0.67 -2.59
CA MET A 411 12.59 -0.25 -1.28
C MET A 411 13.61 0.64 -0.57
N VAL A 412 14.91 0.29 -0.62
CA VAL A 412 16.00 1.09 -0.04
C VAL A 412 16.11 2.44 -0.74
N GLN A 413 16.11 2.46 -2.07
CA GLN A 413 16.17 3.72 -2.82
C GLN A 413 14.96 4.61 -2.51
N SER A 414 13.76 4.04 -2.48
CA SER A 414 12.54 4.79 -2.17
C SER A 414 12.53 5.36 -0.76
N PHE A 415 13.08 4.61 0.20
CA PHE A 415 13.25 5.11 1.55
C PHE A 415 14.21 6.31 1.60
N ASN A 416 15.36 6.21 0.93
CA ASN A 416 16.33 7.29 0.87
C ASN A 416 15.76 8.54 0.20
N ASP A 417 15.01 8.40 -0.90
CA ASP A 417 14.33 9.51 -1.58
C ASP A 417 13.34 10.23 -0.65
N VAL A 418 12.60 9.48 0.19
CA VAL A 418 11.68 10.06 1.17
C VAL A 418 12.44 10.77 2.30
N VAL A 419 13.56 10.20 2.78
CA VAL A 419 14.42 10.84 3.80
C VAL A 419 15.01 12.15 3.25
N GLU A 420 15.51 12.15 2.03
CA GLU A 420 16.02 13.36 1.36
C GLU A 420 14.95 14.45 1.25
N MET A 421 13.75 14.08 0.79
CA MET A 421 12.61 14.99 0.71
C MET A 421 12.22 15.53 2.09
N SER A 422 12.21 14.69 3.12
CA SER A 422 11.92 15.08 4.50
C SER A 422 12.91 16.10 5.02
N ASN A 423 14.21 15.85 4.82
CA ASN A 423 15.28 16.75 5.26
C ASN A 423 15.27 18.08 4.50
N LYS A 424 15.04 18.04 3.19
CA LYS A 424 15.00 19.23 2.32
C LYS A 424 13.89 20.20 2.70
N TYR A 425 12.73 19.71 3.10
CA TYR A 425 11.55 20.53 3.35
C TYR A 425 11.18 20.63 4.85
N ASP A 426 11.96 20.00 5.73
CA ASP A 426 11.70 19.91 7.17
C ASP A 426 10.27 19.46 7.48
N VAL A 427 9.91 18.29 6.96
CA VAL A 427 8.58 17.69 7.11
C VAL A 427 8.69 16.23 7.55
N SER A 428 7.60 15.67 8.10
CA SER A 428 7.54 14.25 8.46
C SER A 428 7.71 13.33 7.23
N TYR A 429 8.18 12.10 7.42
CA TYR A 429 8.29 11.13 6.33
C TYR A 429 6.96 10.90 5.61
N ARG A 430 5.82 11.01 6.32
CA ARG A 430 4.50 10.93 5.70
C ARG A 430 4.29 12.04 4.67
N ILE A 431 4.48 13.28 5.09
CA ILE A 431 4.31 14.43 4.17
C ILE A 431 5.35 14.36 3.06
N ALA A 432 6.60 14.01 3.37
CA ALA A 432 7.67 13.83 2.39
C ALA A 432 7.30 12.76 1.33
N ALA A 433 6.74 11.63 1.73
CA ALA A 433 6.32 10.58 0.80
C ALA A 433 5.18 11.06 -0.13
N TYR A 434 4.17 11.76 0.40
CA TYR A 434 3.14 12.39 -0.44
C TYR A 434 3.74 13.43 -1.40
N MET A 435 4.62 14.32 -0.91
CA MET A 435 5.30 15.30 -1.75
C MET A 435 6.11 14.64 -2.86
N LEU A 436 6.88 13.58 -2.54
CA LEU A 436 7.66 12.83 -3.53
C LEU A 436 6.76 12.19 -4.59
N GLY A 437 5.70 11.48 -4.17
CA GLY A 437 4.73 10.89 -5.08
C GLY A 437 4.07 11.93 -5.99
N MET A 438 3.60 13.02 -5.40
CA MET A 438 2.93 14.11 -6.12
C MET A 438 3.87 14.81 -7.11
N SER A 439 5.11 15.12 -6.72
CA SER A 439 6.07 15.79 -7.61
C SER A 439 6.37 14.94 -8.85
N ARG A 440 6.50 13.62 -8.69
CA ARG A 440 6.70 12.69 -9.81
C ARG A 440 5.49 12.64 -10.74
N VAL A 441 4.28 12.51 -10.19
CA VAL A 441 3.04 12.46 -11.00
C VAL A 441 2.77 13.79 -11.68
N ALA A 442 2.97 14.91 -10.98
CA ALA A 442 2.83 16.25 -11.53
C ALA A 442 3.80 16.49 -12.70
N HIS A 443 5.08 16.15 -12.50
CA HIS A 443 6.10 16.24 -13.55
C HIS A 443 5.68 15.46 -14.81
N ASP A 444 5.31 14.18 -14.65
CA ASP A 444 4.95 13.32 -15.77
C ASP A 444 3.65 13.79 -16.45
N THR A 445 2.71 14.36 -15.68
CA THR A 445 1.50 15.00 -16.24
C THR A 445 1.86 16.19 -17.10
N MET A 446 2.78 17.05 -16.65
CA MET A 446 3.22 18.22 -17.41
C MET A 446 4.02 17.84 -18.67
N VAL A 447 4.93 16.86 -18.57
CA VAL A 447 5.72 16.37 -19.70
C VAL A 447 4.83 15.77 -20.80
N ARG A 448 3.77 15.05 -20.42
CA ARG A 448 2.79 14.51 -21.36
C ARG A 448 1.86 15.57 -21.94
N GLY A 449 1.70 16.67 -21.25
CA GLY A 449 0.73 17.73 -21.59
C GLY A 449 -0.71 17.36 -21.25
N LEU A 450 -1.55 18.35 -21.16
CA LEU A 450 -3.00 18.18 -21.04
C LEU A 450 -3.61 18.21 -22.44
N TYR A 451 -4.23 17.10 -22.84
CA TYR A 451 -4.97 17.04 -24.08
C TYR A 451 -6.27 17.85 -23.94
N ALA A 452 -6.45 18.84 -24.81
CA ALA A 452 -7.61 19.73 -24.86
C ALA A 452 -8.52 19.39 -26.06
#